data_d37e4ad5d9b52599eb05b981c34b6539
#
_entry.id   d37e4ad5d9b52599eb05b981c34b6539
#
_cell.length_a   1.000
_cell.length_b   1.000
_cell.length_c   1.000
_cell.angle_alpha   90.00
_cell.angle_beta   90.00
_cell.angle_gamma   90.00
#
_symmetry.space_group_name_H-M   'P 1'
#
loop_
_entity.id
_entity.type
_entity.pdbx_description
1 polymer ?
#
loop_
_entity_poly.entity_id
_entity_poly.type
_entity_poly.pdbx_seq_one_letter_code
_entity_poly.pdbx_strand_id
1 'polypeptide(L)'
;MEVKDFYKQFCEEGFDENGLLNHFRVTAPKDFNFAYDVVDKMAELWPDRRAMIWTNEQGEERVFTFKDISDYSTKAANLFASQGIGKGDTVLLILKRNYQFWFSILGLHKLGAIAVPATNLLTTKDIVYRLKAASIKAIVCTCQCNVHAYIDEAEKTLGVNVTKFSAMGHFDGYINFDEEIEKQPATM
;
A
#
# COMPACT_ATOMS: atom_id res chain seq x y z
N MET A 1 6.40 19.70 18.50
CA MET A 1 6.84 18.29 18.62
C MET A 1 7.82 18.01 17.48
N GLU A 2 8.92 17.32 17.76
CA GLU A 2 9.85 16.91 16.70
C GLU A 2 9.37 15.60 16.06
N VAL A 3 9.73 15.39 14.78
CA VAL A 3 9.34 14.16 14.05
C VAL A 3 9.78 12.88 14.76
N LYS A 4 10.99 12.88 15.34
CA LYS A 4 11.53 11.71 16.08
C LYS A 4 10.69 11.32 17.30
N ASP A 5 9.85 12.24 17.83
CA ASP A 5 9.02 12.00 19.01
C ASP A 5 7.54 11.76 18.66
N PHE A 6 7.20 11.79 17.37
CA PHE A 6 5.81 11.65 16.91
C PHE A 6 5.18 10.31 17.34
N TYR A 7 5.95 9.21 17.27
CA TYR A 7 5.50 7.87 17.64
C TYR A 7 5.08 7.74 19.11
N LYS A 8 5.62 8.60 20.00
CA LYS A 8 5.30 8.61 21.44
C LYS A 8 3.83 8.94 21.75
N GLN A 9 3.07 9.42 20.77
CA GLN A 9 1.62 9.58 20.88
C GLN A 9 0.87 8.25 20.91
N PHE A 10 1.51 7.16 20.43
CA PHE A 10 0.89 5.86 20.24
C PHE A 10 1.56 4.76 21.06
N CYS A 11 2.56 5.08 21.86
CA CYS A 11 3.22 4.13 22.73
C CYS A 11 3.81 4.79 23.98
N GLU A 12 3.93 4.00 25.02
CA GLU A 12 4.71 4.29 26.22
C GLU A 12 5.99 3.47 26.19
N GLU A 13 7.10 4.09 26.53
CA GLU A 13 8.41 3.45 26.60
C GLU A 13 9.11 3.80 27.91
N GLY A 14 9.84 2.87 28.48
CA GLY A 14 10.68 3.06 29.66
C GLY A 14 12.06 2.47 29.42
N PHE A 15 13.05 3.09 30.03
CA PHE A 15 14.45 2.69 29.92
C PHE A 15 15.03 2.44 31.32
N ASP A 16 15.94 1.49 31.43
CA ASP A 16 16.69 1.25 32.66
C ASP A 16 17.83 2.28 32.85
N GLU A 17 18.57 2.14 33.93
CA GLU A 17 19.71 3.00 34.27
C GLU A 17 20.87 2.99 33.24
N ASN A 18 20.91 1.96 32.38
CA ASN A 18 21.89 1.82 31.30
C ASN A 18 21.36 2.34 29.96
N GLY A 19 20.11 2.88 29.93
CA GLY A 19 19.46 3.34 28.71
C GLY A 19 18.90 2.22 27.83
N LEU A 20 18.75 0.99 28.35
CA LEU A 20 18.16 -0.13 27.65
C LEU A 20 16.63 -0.11 27.82
N LEU A 21 15.89 -0.33 26.72
CA LEU A 21 14.44 -0.40 26.74
C LEU A 21 13.97 -1.56 27.65
N ASN A 22 13.28 -1.24 28.74
CA ASN A 22 12.78 -2.22 29.72
C ASN A 22 11.25 -2.27 29.78
N HIS A 23 10.57 -1.30 29.18
CA HIS A 23 9.11 -1.25 29.08
C HIS A 23 8.70 -0.71 27.72
N PHE A 24 7.74 -1.37 27.09
CA PHE A 24 7.08 -0.88 25.87
C PHE A 24 5.60 -1.28 25.85
N ARG A 25 4.74 -0.31 25.62
CA ARG A 25 3.30 -0.54 25.52
C ARG A 25 2.72 0.31 24.39
N VAL A 26 1.95 -0.32 23.50
CA VAL A 26 1.16 0.40 22.50
C VAL A 26 -0.09 0.99 23.16
N THR A 27 -0.32 2.29 22.96
CA THR A 27 -1.44 3.06 23.53
C THR A 27 -2.31 3.69 22.45
N ALA A 28 -2.22 3.17 21.23
CA ALA A 28 -3.00 3.64 20.09
C ALA A 28 -4.53 3.55 20.40
N PRO A 29 -5.33 4.53 19.94
CA PRO A 29 -6.78 4.48 20.09
C PRO A 29 -7.39 3.25 19.41
N LYS A 30 -8.60 2.86 19.83
CA LYS A 30 -9.26 1.64 19.34
C LYS A 30 -9.56 1.67 17.82
N ASP A 31 -9.80 2.87 17.31
CA ASP A 31 -10.09 3.18 15.90
C ASP A 31 -8.86 3.66 15.12
N PHE A 32 -7.65 3.41 15.65
CA PHE A 32 -6.39 3.81 15.03
C PHE A 32 -6.28 3.34 13.60
N ASN A 33 -5.93 4.29 12.71
CA ASN A 33 -5.64 4.01 11.32
C ASN A 33 -4.31 4.67 10.93
N PHE A 34 -3.30 3.87 10.62
CA PHE A 34 -1.95 4.35 10.33
C PHE A 34 -1.91 5.40 9.20
N ALA A 35 -2.76 5.26 8.18
CA ALA A 35 -2.78 6.23 7.09
C ALA A 35 -3.27 7.61 7.55
N TYR A 36 -4.31 7.67 8.38
CA TYR A 36 -4.87 8.93 8.89
C TYR A 36 -4.08 9.46 10.09
N ASP A 37 -3.88 8.61 11.12
CA ASP A 37 -3.34 9.06 12.41
C ASP A 37 -1.82 9.30 12.38
N VAL A 38 -1.12 8.69 11.41
CA VAL A 38 0.32 8.87 11.26
C VAL A 38 0.64 9.65 9.99
N VAL A 39 0.34 9.10 8.82
CA VAL A 39 0.84 9.65 7.54
C VAL A 39 0.18 10.99 7.23
N ASP A 40 -1.15 11.08 7.28
CA ASP A 40 -1.86 12.33 7.01
C ASP A 40 -1.54 13.37 8.08
N LYS A 41 -1.40 12.94 9.34
CA LYS A 41 -1.00 13.85 10.42
C LYS A 41 0.41 14.38 10.25
N MET A 42 1.34 13.58 9.77
CA MET A 42 2.70 14.05 9.42
C MET A 42 2.66 14.99 8.22
N ALA A 43 1.78 14.77 7.24
CA ALA A 43 1.57 15.66 6.11
C ALA A 43 1.01 17.03 6.54
N GLU A 44 0.11 17.07 7.53
CA GLU A 44 -0.38 18.32 8.12
C GLU A 44 0.71 19.10 8.87
N LEU A 45 1.53 18.41 9.66
CA LEU A 45 2.53 19.04 10.53
C LEU A 45 3.82 19.41 9.78
N TRP A 46 4.22 18.60 8.80
CA TRP A 46 5.47 18.75 8.06
C TRP A 46 5.29 18.42 6.57
N PRO A 47 4.44 19.16 5.83
CA PRO A 47 4.06 18.82 4.45
C PRO A 47 5.26 18.63 3.52
N ASP A 48 6.24 19.53 3.58
CA ASP A 48 7.40 19.57 2.70
C ASP A 48 8.54 18.64 3.16
N ARG A 49 8.37 17.98 4.31
CA ARG A 49 9.40 17.07 4.79
C ARG A 49 9.43 15.81 3.95
N ARG A 50 10.63 15.41 3.57
CA ARG A 50 10.89 14.19 2.81
C ARG A 50 10.43 12.96 3.61
N ALA A 51 9.52 12.18 3.01
CA ALA A 51 8.97 10.94 3.56
C ALA A 51 9.65 9.71 2.95
N MET A 52 9.95 9.75 1.65
CA MET A 52 10.52 8.61 0.93
C MET A 52 11.46 9.07 -0.19
N ILE A 53 12.53 8.32 -0.39
CA ILE A 53 13.35 8.34 -1.60
C ILE A 53 13.20 6.97 -2.25
N TRP A 54 12.81 6.96 -3.52
CA TRP A 54 12.77 5.75 -4.32
C TRP A 54 13.84 5.82 -5.41
N THR A 55 14.55 4.71 -5.60
CA THR A 55 15.55 4.57 -6.67
C THR A 55 15.40 3.21 -7.35
N ASN A 56 15.79 3.11 -8.62
CA ASN A 56 15.82 1.86 -9.37
C ASN A 56 17.24 1.51 -9.85
N GLU A 57 17.37 0.36 -10.52
CA GLU A 57 18.65 -0.13 -11.05
C GLU A 57 19.19 0.72 -12.20
N GLN A 58 18.36 1.53 -12.85
CA GLN A 58 18.72 2.48 -13.90
C GLN A 58 19.24 3.81 -13.36
N GLY A 59 19.25 4.00 -12.03
CA GLY A 59 19.67 5.22 -11.38
C GLY A 59 18.62 6.33 -11.39
N GLU A 60 17.38 6.03 -11.74
CA GLU A 60 16.29 6.98 -11.56
C GLU A 60 16.00 7.17 -10.07
N GLU A 61 15.75 8.41 -9.68
CA GLU A 61 15.38 8.78 -8.32
C GLU A 61 14.06 9.55 -8.30
N ARG A 62 13.21 9.25 -7.32
CA ARG A 62 12.03 10.05 -6.98
C ARG A 62 12.01 10.34 -5.49
N VAL A 63 11.79 11.59 -5.15
CA VAL A 63 11.65 12.05 -3.77
C VAL A 63 10.18 12.40 -3.52
N PHE A 64 9.61 11.86 -2.46
CA PHE A 64 8.25 12.14 -2.03
C PHE A 64 8.26 12.78 -0.65
N THR A 65 7.49 13.84 -0.48
CA THR A 65 7.21 14.48 0.79
C THR A 65 6.08 13.74 1.52
N PHE A 66 5.84 14.07 2.80
CA PHE A 66 4.65 13.55 3.50
C PHE A 66 3.36 13.99 2.84
N LYS A 67 3.32 15.21 2.30
CA LYS A 67 2.17 15.71 1.54
C LYS A 67 1.92 14.86 0.30
N ASP A 68 2.96 14.52 -0.47
CA ASP A 68 2.82 13.67 -1.64
C ASP A 68 2.28 12.28 -1.26
N ILE A 69 2.82 11.67 -0.21
CA ILE A 69 2.35 10.35 0.25
C ILE A 69 0.89 10.40 0.70
N SER A 70 0.47 11.44 1.41
CA SER A 70 -0.92 11.64 1.81
C SER A 70 -1.84 11.79 0.59
N ASP A 71 -1.48 12.66 -0.36
CA ASP A 71 -2.26 12.91 -1.57
C ASP A 71 -2.37 11.65 -2.44
N TYR A 72 -1.26 10.97 -2.73
CA TYR A 72 -1.26 9.76 -3.53
C TYR A 72 -1.97 8.59 -2.84
N SER A 73 -1.90 8.48 -1.52
CA SER A 73 -2.67 7.47 -0.80
C SER A 73 -4.18 7.74 -0.86
N THR A 74 -4.60 9.00 -0.86
CA THR A 74 -6.00 9.39 -1.04
C THR A 74 -6.46 9.13 -2.47
N LYS A 75 -5.67 9.50 -3.48
CA LYS A 75 -5.93 9.16 -4.87
C LYS A 75 -6.05 7.64 -5.09
N ALA A 76 -5.16 6.85 -4.47
CA ALA A 76 -5.23 5.38 -4.53
C ALA A 76 -6.51 4.84 -3.87
N ALA A 77 -6.92 5.39 -2.72
CA ALA A 77 -8.19 5.04 -2.09
C ALA A 77 -9.37 5.30 -3.02
N ASN A 78 -9.43 6.48 -3.64
CA ASN A 78 -10.49 6.84 -4.58
C ASN A 78 -10.49 5.92 -5.82
N LEU A 79 -9.32 5.59 -6.37
CA LEU A 79 -9.19 4.63 -7.47
C LEU A 79 -9.73 3.26 -7.08
N PHE A 80 -9.35 2.72 -5.94
CA PHE A 80 -9.87 1.43 -5.46
C PHE A 80 -11.37 1.48 -5.20
N ALA A 81 -11.87 2.55 -4.56
CA ALA A 81 -13.30 2.73 -4.31
C ALA A 81 -14.12 2.79 -5.62
N SER A 82 -13.60 3.46 -6.67
CA SER A 82 -14.25 3.52 -7.99
C SER A 82 -14.41 2.14 -8.65
N GLN A 83 -13.58 1.17 -8.24
CA GLN A 83 -13.66 -0.22 -8.68
C GLN A 83 -14.41 -1.12 -7.68
N GLY A 84 -15.16 -0.51 -6.76
CA GLY A 84 -16.01 -1.20 -5.80
C GLY A 84 -15.23 -1.86 -4.64
N ILE A 85 -13.98 -1.50 -4.39
CA ILE A 85 -13.20 -2.00 -3.25
C ILE A 85 -13.51 -1.12 -2.03
N GLY A 86 -13.82 -1.74 -0.91
CA GLY A 86 -14.19 -1.06 0.32
C GLY A 86 -13.76 -1.81 1.57
N LYS A 87 -14.35 -1.42 2.71
CA LYS A 87 -14.01 -1.99 4.01
C LYS A 87 -14.19 -3.50 4.05
N GLY A 88 -13.13 -4.19 4.47
CA GLY A 88 -13.09 -5.65 4.60
C GLY A 88 -12.76 -6.40 3.31
N ASP A 89 -12.75 -5.75 2.15
CA ASP A 89 -12.30 -6.36 0.91
C ASP A 89 -10.79 -6.61 0.93
N THR A 90 -10.36 -7.71 0.35
CA THR A 90 -8.95 -8.12 0.35
C THR A 90 -8.29 -7.84 -1.01
N VAL A 91 -7.15 -7.17 -0.98
CA VAL A 91 -6.36 -6.80 -2.17
C VAL A 91 -4.94 -7.35 -2.06
N LEU A 92 -4.53 -8.13 -3.07
CA LEU A 92 -3.19 -8.71 -3.17
C LEU A 92 -2.23 -7.71 -3.84
N LEU A 93 -1.12 -7.38 -3.17
CA LEU A 93 -0.10 -6.44 -3.66
C LEU A 93 1.19 -7.17 -4.04
N ILE A 94 1.52 -7.21 -5.33
CA ILE A 94 2.72 -7.86 -5.89
C ILE A 94 3.59 -6.80 -6.60
N LEU A 95 4.17 -5.89 -5.84
CA LEU A 95 4.74 -4.64 -6.36
C LEU A 95 6.27 -4.51 -6.19
N LYS A 96 7.00 -5.60 -5.90
CA LYS A 96 8.46 -5.52 -5.71
C LYS A 96 8.83 -4.36 -4.76
N ARG A 97 9.71 -3.47 -5.26
CA ARG A 97 10.16 -2.23 -4.58
C ARG A 97 9.60 -0.98 -5.27
N ASN A 98 8.44 -1.08 -5.92
CA ASN A 98 7.82 0.06 -6.57
C ASN A 98 7.20 1.00 -5.53
N TYR A 99 7.30 2.32 -5.76
CA TYR A 99 6.72 3.31 -4.84
C TYR A 99 5.19 3.24 -4.78
N GLN A 100 4.53 2.73 -5.81
CA GLN A 100 3.09 2.46 -5.86
C GLN A 100 2.62 1.51 -4.74
N PHE A 101 3.52 0.70 -4.18
CA PHE A 101 3.23 -0.12 -3.02
C PHE A 101 2.75 0.72 -1.83
N TRP A 102 3.44 1.84 -1.56
CA TRP A 102 3.10 2.72 -0.45
C TRP A 102 1.79 3.46 -0.68
N PHE A 103 1.54 3.91 -1.90
CA PHE A 103 0.26 4.52 -2.26
C PHE A 103 -0.89 3.54 -2.11
N SER A 104 -0.70 2.31 -2.59
CA SER A 104 -1.71 1.25 -2.52
C SER A 104 -2.01 0.82 -1.09
N ILE A 105 -1.00 0.50 -0.28
CA ILE A 105 -1.23 0.01 1.08
C ILE A 105 -1.89 1.07 1.97
N LEU A 106 -1.46 2.33 1.86
CA LEU A 106 -2.05 3.42 2.62
C LEU A 106 -3.46 3.76 2.11
N GLY A 107 -3.71 3.71 0.80
CA GLY A 107 -5.04 3.89 0.23
C GLY A 107 -6.02 2.80 0.70
N LEU A 108 -5.57 1.55 0.76
CA LEU A 108 -6.36 0.44 1.31
C LEU A 108 -6.64 0.62 2.81
N HIS A 109 -5.66 1.10 3.60
CA HIS A 109 -5.88 1.46 5.00
C HIS A 109 -6.97 2.53 5.14
N LYS A 110 -6.96 3.59 4.30
CA LYS A 110 -8.00 4.63 4.31
C LYS A 110 -9.39 4.07 4.06
N LEU A 111 -9.53 3.07 3.19
CA LEU A 111 -10.80 2.39 2.92
C LEU A 111 -11.19 1.36 4.00
N GLY A 112 -10.29 1.01 4.92
CA GLY A 112 -10.49 -0.12 5.82
C GLY A 112 -10.46 -1.47 5.10
N ALA A 113 -9.86 -1.54 3.91
CA ALA A 113 -9.63 -2.76 3.15
C ALA A 113 -8.39 -3.50 3.68
N ILE A 114 -8.28 -4.78 3.33
CA ILE A 114 -7.22 -5.67 3.79
C ILE A 114 -6.15 -5.74 2.70
N ALA A 115 -4.96 -5.20 2.97
CA ALA A 115 -3.81 -5.35 2.09
C ALA A 115 -3.08 -6.67 2.38
N VAL A 116 -2.80 -7.45 1.33
CA VAL A 116 -2.01 -8.70 1.39
C VAL A 116 -0.74 -8.52 0.57
N PRO A 117 0.36 -8.04 1.17
CA PRO A 117 1.64 -7.93 0.47
C PRO A 117 2.20 -9.31 0.11
N ALA A 118 2.74 -9.43 -1.10
CA ALA A 118 3.34 -10.66 -1.57
C ALA A 118 4.55 -10.43 -2.47
N THR A 119 5.41 -11.42 -2.54
CA THR A 119 6.59 -11.40 -3.42
C THR A 119 6.19 -11.54 -4.90
N ASN A 120 6.99 -10.97 -5.77
CA ASN A 120 6.87 -11.15 -7.22
C ASN A 120 7.35 -12.52 -7.73
N LEU A 121 7.80 -13.40 -6.83
CA LEU A 121 8.23 -14.75 -7.14
C LEU A 121 7.10 -15.79 -7.04
N LEU A 122 5.86 -15.34 -6.83
CA LEU A 122 4.70 -16.24 -6.79
C LEU A 122 4.50 -16.94 -8.13
N THR A 123 4.18 -18.22 -8.03
CA THR A 123 3.74 -19.05 -9.15
C THR A 123 2.22 -19.11 -9.24
N THR A 124 1.69 -19.65 -10.35
CA THR A 124 0.23 -19.89 -10.49
C THR A 124 -0.37 -20.61 -9.28
N LYS A 125 0.29 -21.67 -8.78
CA LYS A 125 -0.17 -22.43 -7.61
C LYS A 125 -0.30 -21.56 -6.35
N ASP A 126 0.67 -20.67 -6.14
CA ASP A 126 0.70 -19.77 -4.99
C ASP A 126 -0.43 -18.72 -5.06
N ILE A 127 -0.73 -18.25 -6.26
CA ILE A 127 -1.80 -17.30 -6.51
C ILE A 127 -3.17 -17.98 -6.35
N VAL A 128 -3.35 -19.16 -6.92
CA VAL A 128 -4.57 -19.99 -6.72
C VAL A 128 -4.87 -20.19 -5.25
N TYR A 129 -3.85 -20.53 -4.46
CA TYR A 129 -4.02 -20.69 -3.01
C TYR A 129 -4.53 -19.41 -2.34
N ARG A 130 -3.89 -18.25 -2.65
CA ARG A 130 -4.26 -16.97 -2.04
C ARG A 130 -5.64 -16.48 -2.45
N LEU A 131 -5.98 -16.63 -3.72
CA LEU A 131 -7.31 -16.29 -4.23
C LEU A 131 -8.41 -17.00 -3.46
N LYS A 132 -8.19 -18.31 -3.13
CA LYS A 132 -9.14 -19.11 -2.33
C LYS A 132 -9.11 -18.76 -0.86
N ALA A 133 -7.90 -18.74 -0.25
CA ALA A 133 -7.73 -18.64 1.19
C ALA A 133 -8.12 -17.28 1.76
N ALA A 134 -7.93 -16.20 1.00
CA ALA A 134 -8.16 -14.82 1.44
C ALA A 134 -9.30 -14.13 0.70
N SER A 135 -10.05 -14.83 -0.16
CA SER A 135 -11.16 -14.22 -0.95
C SER A 135 -10.72 -12.92 -1.65
N ILE A 136 -9.57 -12.98 -2.33
CA ILE A 136 -8.98 -11.81 -3.00
C ILE A 136 -9.96 -11.23 -4.00
N LYS A 137 -10.27 -9.95 -3.85
CA LYS A 137 -11.18 -9.20 -4.73
C LYS A 137 -10.45 -8.44 -5.84
N ALA A 138 -9.21 -7.99 -5.54
CA ALA A 138 -8.39 -7.31 -6.53
C ALA A 138 -6.90 -7.64 -6.35
N ILE A 139 -6.14 -7.44 -7.41
CA ILE A 139 -4.68 -7.62 -7.44
C ILE A 139 -4.04 -6.38 -8.03
N VAL A 140 -3.00 -5.86 -7.37
CA VAL A 140 -2.12 -4.84 -7.96
C VAL A 140 -0.75 -5.49 -8.20
N CYS A 141 -0.29 -5.54 -9.44
CA CYS A 141 0.99 -6.16 -9.77
C CYS A 141 1.90 -5.23 -10.59
N THR A 142 3.19 -5.51 -10.53
CA THR A 142 4.21 -4.78 -11.30
C THR A 142 4.35 -5.33 -12.72
N CYS A 143 4.60 -4.44 -13.69
CA CYS A 143 4.99 -4.82 -15.06
C CYS A 143 6.48 -5.20 -15.19
N GLN A 144 7.26 -5.09 -14.13
CA GLN A 144 8.71 -5.38 -14.16
C GLN A 144 9.05 -6.87 -14.03
N CYS A 145 8.07 -7.75 -14.12
CA CYS A 145 8.26 -9.21 -14.13
C CYS A 145 7.03 -9.90 -14.75
N ASN A 146 7.15 -11.22 -14.98
CA ASN A 146 6.10 -12.00 -15.66
C ASN A 146 4.98 -12.50 -14.74
N VAL A 147 4.74 -11.86 -13.59
CA VAL A 147 3.73 -12.32 -12.60
C VAL A 147 2.30 -12.27 -13.15
N HIS A 148 2.01 -11.37 -14.09
CA HIS A 148 0.69 -11.27 -14.73
C HIS A 148 0.26 -12.57 -15.40
N ALA A 149 1.17 -13.28 -16.08
CA ALA A 149 0.86 -14.56 -16.74
C ALA A 149 0.43 -15.62 -15.71
N TYR A 150 1.05 -15.63 -14.52
CA TYR A 150 0.65 -16.52 -13.45
C TYR A 150 -0.69 -16.13 -12.80
N ILE A 151 -1.01 -14.83 -12.77
CA ILE A 151 -2.33 -14.33 -12.30
C ILE A 151 -3.40 -14.78 -13.28
N ASP A 152 -3.23 -14.55 -14.59
CA ASP A 152 -4.21 -14.90 -15.61
C ASP A 152 -4.46 -16.43 -15.66
N GLU A 153 -3.42 -17.23 -15.49
CA GLU A 153 -3.53 -18.68 -15.42
C GLU A 153 -4.23 -19.16 -14.14
N ALA A 154 -4.02 -18.46 -13.01
CA ALA A 154 -4.70 -18.76 -11.77
C ALA A 154 -6.21 -18.46 -11.87
N GLU A 155 -6.61 -17.34 -12.50
CA GLU A 155 -8.01 -17.03 -12.77
C GLU A 155 -8.67 -18.10 -13.64
N LYS A 156 -8.02 -18.51 -14.74
CA LYS A 156 -8.51 -19.60 -15.61
C LYS A 156 -8.67 -20.91 -14.85
N THR A 157 -7.70 -21.27 -14.00
CA THR A 157 -7.73 -22.50 -13.19
C THR A 157 -8.92 -22.50 -12.23
N LEU A 158 -9.30 -21.35 -11.70
CA LEU A 158 -10.40 -21.22 -10.73
C LEU A 158 -11.75 -20.91 -11.36
N GLY A 159 -11.77 -20.47 -12.63
CA GLY A 159 -12.99 -19.96 -13.26
C GLY A 159 -13.50 -18.67 -12.61
N VAL A 160 -12.61 -17.85 -12.08
CA VAL A 160 -12.92 -16.55 -11.43
C VAL A 160 -12.32 -15.41 -12.21
N ASN A 161 -12.82 -14.20 -11.95
CA ASN A 161 -12.28 -12.98 -12.51
C ASN A 161 -12.19 -11.94 -11.38
N VAL A 162 -11.00 -11.40 -11.13
CA VAL A 162 -10.76 -10.36 -10.12
C VAL A 162 -10.37 -9.05 -10.77
N THR A 163 -10.58 -7.93 -10.10
CA THR A 163 -10.10 -6.63 -10.60
C THR A 163 -8.57 -6.62 -10.58
N LYS A 164 -7.96 -6.30 -11.73
CA LYS A 164 -6.50 -6.31 -11.87
C LYS A 164 -5.96 -4.93 -12.23
N PHE A 165 -4.93 -4.50 -11.51
CA PHE A 165 -4.19 -3.27 -11.76
C PHE A 165 -2.74 -3.60 -12.11
N SER A 166 -2.19 -2.87 -13.07
CA SER A 166 -0.78 -2.92 -13.45
C SER A 166 -0.06 -1.62 -13.09
N ALA A 167 1.11 -1.70 -12.48
CA ALA A 167 1.96 -0.58 -12.13
C ALA A 167 3.33 -0.68 -12.81
N MET A 168 3.99 0.45 -13.06
CA MET A 168 5.24 0.56 -13.80
C MET A 168 5.13 0.04 -15.24
N GLY A 169 3.99 0.29 -15.85
CA GLY A 169 3.63 -0.12 -17.21
C GLY A 169 2.20 -0.62 -17.31
N HIS A 170 1.87 -1.23 -18.43
CA HIS A 170 0.51 -1.69 -18.72
C HIS A 170 0.51 -3.14 -19.26
N PHE A 171 -0.49 -3.90 -18.84
CA PHE A 171 -0.85 -5.20 -19.40
C PHE A 171 -2.27 -5.16 -19.94
N ASP A 172 -2.51 -5.82 -21.08
CA ASP A 172 -3.84 -5.94 -21.65
C ASP A 172 -4.82 -6.60 -20.65
N GLY A 173 -6.00 -6.01 -20.47
CA GLY A 173 -7.00 -6.48 -19.52
C GLY A 173 -6.75 -6.07 -18.06
N TYR A 174 -5.74 -5.25 -17.80
CA TYR A 174 -5.45 -4.65 -16.50
C TYR A 174 -5.75 -3.14 -16.52
N ILE A 175 -6.17 -2.60 -15.39
CA ILE A 175 -6.30 -1.15 -15.19
C ILE A 175 -4.88 -0.59 -14.99
N ASN A 176 -4.49 0.41 -15.77
CA ASN A 176 -3.19 1.07 -15.60
C ASN A 176 -3.22 1.93 -14.33
N PHE A 177 -2.58 1.45 -13.27
CA PHE A 177 -2.57 2.13 -11.97
C PHE A 177 -1.97 3.53 -12.05
N ASP A 178 -0.86 3.69 -12.78
CA ASP A 178 -0.11 4.94 -12.87
C ASP A 178 -0.90 6.03 -13.61
N GLU A 179 -1.68 5.65 -14.62
CA GLU A 179 -2.52 6.59 -15.36
C GLU A 179 -3.83 6.91 -14.61
N GLU A 180 -4.47 5.89 -14.05
CA GLU A 180 -5.78 6.06 -13.42
C GLU A 180 -5.70 6.77 -12.06
N ILE A 181 -4.59 6.63 -11.33
CA ILE A 181 -4.38 7.32 -10.06
C ILE A 181 -4.29 8.85 -10.26
N GLU A 182 -3.72 9.30 -11.41
CA GLU A 182 -3.61 10.73 -11.68
C GLU A 182 -4.95 11.42 -11.98
N LYS A 183 -5.96 10.65 -12.39
CA LYS A 183 -7.32 11.14 -12.63
C LYS A 183 -8.14 11.29 -11.34
N GLN A 184 -7.66 10.75 -10.22
CA GLN A 184 -8.39 10.76 -8.96
C GLN A 184 -8.14 12.05 -8.16
N PRO A 185 -9.16 12.55 -7.44
CA PRO A 185 -8.97 13.67 -6.52
C PRO A 185 -8.09 13.26 -5.33
N ALA A 186 -7.33 14.23 -4.79
CA ALA A 186 -6.56 14.07 -3.56
C ALA A 186 -7.40 14.37 -2.28
N THR A 187 -8.72 14.34 -2.39
CA THR A 187 -9.69 14.52 -1.30
C THR A 187 -10.67 13.34 -1.30
N MET A 188 -11.02 12.85 -0.11
CA MET A 188 -12.05 11.83 0.08
C MET A 188 -13.40 12.47 0.34
#